data_ad17510230682ee2308ad2483760034f
#
_entry.id   ad17510230682ee2308ad2483760034f
#
_cell.length_a   1.000
_cell.length_b   1.000
_cell.length_c   1.000
_cell.angle_alpha   90.00
_cell.angle_beta   90.00
_cell.angle_gamma   90.00
#
_symmetry.space_group_name_H-M   'P 1'
#
loop_
_entity.id
_entity.type
_entity.pdbx_description
1 polymer ?
#
loop_
_entity_poly.entity_id
_entity_poly.type
_entity_poly.pdbx_seq_one_letter_code
_entity_poly.pdbx_strand_id
1 'polypeptide(L)'
;MNGCCARGVWSYPETSATLLRTLREARSGVDDVAWARFVDMYGPVIHHLVRLLSPGISDADTDDAVQDVFVKLVNILRSGAYDPAKGKFRTYLSTLVRRLLIDRYREAAARRQDRQMEIEVAEEIAVEDDPGAWMDAKWRVACRMAAERRVMEESAISERSREVWRLLSCEGLAVKDAAKRLGIPSNAVSKIKCRVEAQIAAVFAMYE
;
A
#
# COMPACT_ATOMS: atom_id res chain seq x y z
N MET A 1 25.89 24.01 0.56
CA MET A 1 26.17 23.49 1.90
C MET A 1 25.02 23.91 2.81
N ASN A 2 24.19 22.97 3.19
CA ASN A 2 23.49 22.95 4.48
C ASN A 2 22.66 21.69 4.52
N GLY A 3 23.18 20.72 5.29
CA GLY A 3 22.56 19.47 5.55
C GLY A 3 21.23 19.63 6.28
N CYS A 4 20.15 19.22 5.66
CA CYS A 4 18.87 19.05 6.31
C CYS A 4 18.92 17.74 7.09
N CYS A 5 19.03 17.86 8.43
CA CYS A 5 19.06 16.73 9.36
C CYS A 5 17.86 15.82 9.17
N ALA A 6 18.14 14.66 8.59
CA ALA A 6 17.32 13.47 8.76
C ALA A 6 17.43 12.98 10.21
N ARG A 7 16.46 13.36 11.05
CA ARG A 7 16.25 12.68 12.35
C ARG A 7 14.78 12.36 12.48
N GLY A 8 14.48 11.11 12.24
CA GLY A 8 13.19 10.46 12.26
C GLY A 8 13.14 9.36 11.21
N VAL A 9 14.27 8.66 11.01
CA VAL A 9 14.30 7.49 10.13
C VAL A 9 13.62 6.36 10.91
N TRP A 10 12.46 5.95 10.45
CA TRP A 10 11.88 4.67 10.80
C TRP A 10 12.84 3.60 10.29
N SER A 11 13.75 3.18 11.17
CA SER A 11 14.64 2.06 10.87
C SER A 11 13.87 0.79 11.16
N TYR A 12 13.21 0.22 10.15
CA TYR A 12 13.00 -1.22 10.20
C TYR A 12 14.38 -1.85 9.94
N PRO A 13 14.95 -2.55 10.92
CA PRO A 13 16.30 -3.10 10.79
C PRO A 13 16.40 -4.25 9.79
N GLU A 14 15.28 -4.63 9.15
CA GLU A 14 15.19 -5.76 8.25
C GLU A 14 14.65 -5.33 6.89
N THR A 15 15.33 -5.70 5.82
CA THR A 15 14.81 -5.57 4.46
C THR A 15 13.59 -6.49 4.29
N SER A 16 12.70 -6.19 3.36
CA SER A 16 11.55 -7.05 3.04
C SER A 16 11.98 -8.51 2.76
N ALA A 17 13.15 -8.72 2.16
CA ALA A 17 13.72 -10.04 1.90
C ALA A 17 14.07 -10.80 3.20
N THR A 18 14.63 -10.10 4.19
CA THR A 18 14.95 -10.70 5.50
C THR A 18 13.67 -11.09 6.24
N LEU A 19 12.68 -10.21 6.27
CA LEU A 19 11.37 -10.48 6.88
C LEU A 19 10.68 -11.70 6.25
N LEU A 20 10.66 -11.78 4.92
CA LEU A 20 10.12 -12.94 4.21
C LEU A 20 10.88 -14.24 4.51
N ARG A 21 12.21 -14.16 4.65
CA ARG A 21 13.01 -15.31 5.06
C ARG A 21 12.63 -15.77 6.45
N THR A 22 12.54 -14.87 7.42
CA THR A 22 12.13 -15.20 8.80
C THR A 22 10.75 -15.85 8.82
N LEU A 23 9.78 -15.32 8.06
CA LEU A 23 8.44 -15.90 7.96
C LEU A 23 8.41 -17.30 7.33
N ARG A 24 9.34 -17.60 6.41
CA ARG A 24 9.49 -18.95 5.80
C ARG A 24 10.18 -19.96 6.71
N GLU A 25 11.15 -19.51 7.50
CA GLU A 25 11.94 -20.34 8.40
C GLU A 25 11.19 -20.69 9.71
N ALA A 26 10.18 -19.90 10.07
CA ALA A 26 9.32 -20.13 11.23
C ALA A 26 8.41 -21.36 11.04
N ARG A 27 8.99 -22.56 11.03
CA ARG A 27 8.30 -23.84 10.74
C ARG A 27 7.34 -24.33 11.82
N SER A 28 7.45 -23.89 13.07
CA SER A 28 6.72 -24.51 14.19
C SER A 28 6.13 -23.57 15.23
N GLY A 29 6.28 -22.30 15.08
CA GLY A 29 5.63 -21.25 15.84
C GLY A 29 5.59 -20.04 14.97
N VAL A 30 4.45 -19.41 14.87
CA VAL A 30 4.36 -18.12 14.24
C VAL A 30 5.31 -17.23 15.02
N ASP A 31 6.33 -16.69 14.38
CA ASP A 31 7.00 -15.53 14.94
C ASP A 31 5.97 -14.39 14.86
N ASP A 32 5.15 -14.28 15.93
CA ASP A 32 4.05 -13.34 16.02
C ASP A 32 4.55 -11.90 15.77
N VAL A 33 5.81 -11.64 16.13
CA VAL A 33 6.45 -10.34 15.92
C VAL A 33 6.75 -10.11 14.43
N ALA A 34 7.28 -11.12 13.73
CA ALA A 34 7.55 -11.03 12.30
C ALA A 34 6.25 -10.91 11.50
N TRP A 35 5.21 -11.64 11.89
CA TRP A 35 3.88 -11.52 11.28
C TRP A 35 3.24 -10.17 11.56
N ALA A 36 3.28 -9.67 12.78
CA ALA A 36 2.76 -8.35 13.12
C ALA A 36 3.44 -7.26 12.28
N ARG A 37 4.78 -7.33 12.14
CA ARG A 37 5.55 -6.41 11.27
C ARG A 37 5.16 -6.54 9.80
N PHE A 38 4.93 -7.76 9.33
CA PHE A 38 4.52 -8.01 7.96
C PHE A 38 3.13 -7.41 7.68
N VAL A 39 2.18 -7.64 8.57
CA VAL A 39 0.83 -7.08 8.47
C VAL A 39 0.86 -5.56 8.54
N ASP A 40 1.64 -4.98 9.46
CA ASP A 40 1.83 -3.54 9.59
C ASP A 40 2.43 -2.91 8.32
N MET A 41 3.41 -3.59 7.71
CA MET A 41 4.06 -3.11 6.50
C MET A 41 3.15 -3.24 5.25
N TYR A 42 2.60 -4.43 5.02
CA TYR A 42 1.91 -4.73 3.76
C TYR A 42 0.39 -4.54 3.82
N GLY A 43 -0.22 -4.50 5.02
CA GLY A 43 -1.65 -4.31 5.18
C GLY A 43 -2.18 -3.06 4.48
N PRO A 44 -1.63 -1.87 4.74
CA PRO A 44 -2.04 -0.66 4.04
C PRO A 44 -1.87 -0.73 2.53
N VAL A 45 -0.79 -1.35 2.04
CA VAL A 45 -0.55 -1.51 0.59
C VAL A 45 -1.60 -2.43 -0.04
N ILE A 46 -1.86 -3.58 0.59
CA ILE A 46 -2.88 -4.53 0.12
C ILE A 46 -4.26 -3.88 0.12
N HIS A 47 -4.61 -3.16 1.19
CA HIS A 47 -5.87 -2.43 1.30
C HIS A 47 -6.06 -1.44 0.13
N HIS A 48 -5.06 -0.59 -0.14
CA HIS A 48 -5.13 0.34 -1.26
C HIS A 48 -5.15 -0.38 -2.62
N LEU A 49 -4.40 -1.48 -2.76
CA LEU A 49 -4.40 -2.26 -3.99
C LEU A 49 -5.77 -2.90 -4.26
N VAL A 50 -6.43 -3.45 -3.24
CA VAL A 50 -7.81 -3.97 -3.35
C VAL A 50 -8.75 -2.88 -3.85
N ARG A 51 -8.73 -1.70 -3.26
CA ARG A 51 -9.58 -0.57 -3.68
C ARG A 51 -9.28 -0.06 -5.09
N LEU A 52 -8.02 -0.08 -5.51
CA LEU A 52 -7.60 0.29 -6.86
C LEU A 52 -8.05 -0.74 -7.93
N LEU A 53 -8.13 -2.01 -7.54
CA LEU A 53 -8.57 -3.09 -8.42
C LEU A 53 -10.09 -3.29 -8.43
N SER A 54 -10.78 -2.80 -7.39
CA SER A 54 -12.22 -2.95 -7.20
C SER A 54 -12.85 -1.59 -6.87
N PRO A 55 -12.98 -0.67 -7.84
CA PRO A 55 -13.62 0.61 -7.61
C PRO A 55 -15.06 0.42 -7.09
N GLY A 56 -15.42 1.10 -6.00
CA GLY A 56 -16.75 1.00 -5.40
C GLY A 56 -16.95 -0.14 -4.41
N ILE A 57 -15.95 -0.97 -4.14
CA ILE A 57 -15.98 -1.97 -3.06
C ILE A 57 -16.24 -1.29 -1.71
N SER A 58 -17.08 -1.89 -0.87
CA SER A 58 -17.34 -1.38 0.49
C SER A 58 -16.10 -1.51 1.39
N ASP A 59 -16.05 -0.72 2.47
CA ASP A 59 -14.95 -0.81 3.44
C ASP A 59 -14.92 -2.20 4.11
N ALA A 60 -16.08 -2.76 4.46
CA ALA A 60 -16.20 -4.09 5.04
C ALA A 60 -15.69 -5.19 4.08
N ASP A 61 -16.11 -5.15 2.81
CA ASP A 61 -15.63 -6.12 1.81
C ASP A 61 -14.13 -5.95 1.51
N THR A 62 -13.60 -4.72 1.62
CA THR A 62 -12.17 -4.45 1.48
C THR A 62 -11.40 -5.12 2.62
N ASP A 63 -11.84 -4.95 3.86
CA ASP A 63 -11.20 -5.54 5.04
C ASP A 63 -11.24 -7.07 4.97
N ASP A 64 -12.37 -7.65 4.57
CA ASP A 64 -12.50 -9.10 4.35
C ASP A 64 -11.55 -9.60 3.25
N ALA A 65 -11.43 -8.87 2.14
CA ALA A 65 -10.51 -9.23 1.07
C ALA A 65 -9.04 -9.17 1.53
N VAL A 66 -8.68 -8.15 2.31
CA VAL A 66 -7.33 -8.02 2.91
C VAL A 66 -7.03 -9.18 3.84
N GLN A 67 -8.00 -9.57 4.67
CA GLN A 67 -7.87 -10.72 5.58
C GLN A 67 -7.67 -12.03 4.79
N ASP A 68 -8.46 -12.27 3.75
CA ASP A 68 -8.33 -13.44 2.88
C ASP A 68 -6.95 -13.52 2.22
N VAL A 69 -6.40 -12.37 1.77
CA VAL A 69 -5.04 -12.29 1.23
C VAL A 69 -4.02 -12.76 2.26
N PHE A 70 -4.12 -12.27 3.51
CA PHE A 70 -3.20 -12.68 4.58
C PHE A 70 -3.32 -14.16 4.91
N VAL A 71 -4.54 -14.71 5.00
CA VAL A 71 -4.76 -16.14 5.25
C VAL A 71 -4.11 -17.00 4.16
N LYS A 72 -4.34 -16.65 2.89
CA LYS A 72 -3.71 -17.37 1.76
C LYS A 72 -2.18 -17.23 1.81
N LEU A 73 -1.66 -16.04 2.12
CA LEU A 73 -0.24 -15.77 2.14
C LEU A 73 0.50 -16.54 3.25
N VAL A 74 -0.11 -16.64 4.45
CA VAL A 74 0.41 -17.48 5.55
C VAL A 74 0.61 -18.92 5.06
N ASN A 75 -0.41 -19.49 4.41
CA ASN A 75 -0.34 -20.85 3.91
C ASN A 75 0.72 -21.03 2.82
N ILE A 76 0.86 -20.06 1.92
CA ILE A 76 1.85 -20.05 0.85
C ILE A 76 3.29 -19.98 1.40
N LEU A 77 3.54 -19.10 2.36
CA LEU A 77 4.87 -18.94 2.96
C LEU A 77 5.24 -20.16 3.80
N ARG A 78 4.29 -20.73 4.56
CA ARG A 78 4.51 -21.95 5.36
C ARG A 78 4.75 -23.19 4.51
N SER A 79 4.03 -23.34 3.41
CA SER A 79 4.22 -24.47 2.49
C SER A 79 5.48 -24.37 1.63
N GLY A 80 6.14 -23.20 1.62
CA GLY A 80 7.28 -22.93 0.73
C GLY A 80 6.89 -22.76 -0.75
N ALA A 81 5.61 -22.55 -1.04
CA ALA A 81 5.12 -22.40 -2.41
C ALA A 81 5.61 -21.11 -3.08
N TYR A 82 5.97 -20.08 -2.31
CA TYR A 82 6.65 -18.92 -2.84
C TYR A 82 8.15 -19.19 -3.01
N ASP A 83 8.66 -19.05 -4.25
CA ASP A 83 10.07 -19.20 -4.59
C ASP A 83 10.64 -17.85 -5.07
N PRO A 84 11.55 -17.24 -4.28
CA PRO A 84 12.18 -15.96 -4.66
C PRO A 84 12.97 -16.02 -5.98
N ALA A 85 13.43 -17.20 -6.41
CA ALA A 85 14.15 -17.37 -7.66
C ALA A 85 13.24 -17.22 -8.89
N LYS A 86 11.93 -17.40 -8.71
CA LYS A 86 10.92 -17.28 -9.80
C LYS A 86 10.41 -15.87 -10.01
N GLY A 87 10.69 -14.94 -9.09
CA GLY A 87 10.24 -13.56 -9.25
C GLY A 87 10.19 -12.77 -7.95
N LYS A 88 9.98 -11.47 -8.10
CA LYS A 88 9.90 -10.55 -6.97
C LYS A 88 8.65 -10.80 -6.15
N PHE A 89 8.76 -10.68 -4.83
CA PHE A 89 7.63 -10.85 -3.91
C PHE A 89 6.46 -9.91 -4.22
N ARG A 90 6.74 -8.65 -4.57
CA ARG A 90 5.70 -7.67 -4.93
C ARG A 90 4.84 -8.14 -6.10
N THR A 91 5.45 -8.71 -7.15
CA THR A 91 4.75 -9.24 -8.32
C THR A 91 3.91 -10.45 -7.94
N TYR A 92 4.44 -11.31 -7.08
CA TYR A 92 3.71 -12.45 -6.55
C TYR A 92 2.49 -12.01 -5.74
N LEU A 93 2.68 -11.07 -4.80
CA LEU A 93 1.63 -10.56 -3.93
C LEU A 93 0.53 -9.84 -4.72
N SER A 94 0.89 -8.98 -5.66
CA SER A 94 -0.08 -8.28 -6.50
C SER A 94 -0.89 -9.25 -7.37
N THR A 95 -0.26 -10.30 -7.90
CA THR A 95 -0.95 -11.36 -8.63
C THR A 95 -1.89 -12.15 -7.73
N LEU A 96 -1.49 -12.43 -6.48
CA LEU A 96 -2.34 -13.11 -5.49
C LEU A 96 -3.59 -12.29 -5.18
N VAL A 97 -3.44 -10.98 -4.92
CA VAL A 97 -4.57 -10.07 -4.67
C VAL A 97 -5.53 -10.06 -5.86
N ARG A 98 -5.00 -9.88 -7.08
CA ARG A 98 -5.79 -9.89 -8.31
C ARG A 98 -6.61 -11.19 -8.47
N ARG A 99 -5.98 -12.35 -8.34
CA ARG A 99 -6.67 -13.65 -8.46
C ARG A 99 -7.75 -13.82 -7.41
N LEU A 100 -7.47 -13.43 -6.17
CA LEU A 100 -8.45 -13.51 -5.08
C LEU A 100 -9.69 -12.65 -5.39
N LEU A 101 -9.51 -11.44 -5.89
CA LEU A 101 -10.62 -10.56 -6.25
C LEU A 101 -11.45 -11.14 -7.41
N ILE A 102 -10.81 -11.66 -8.45
CA ILE A 102 -11.50 -12.34 -9.57
C ILE A 102 -12.35 -13.51 -9.03
N ASP A 103 -11.77 -14.34 -8.15
CA ASP A 103 -12.48 -15.49 -7.56
C ASP A 103 -13.69 -15.03 -6.75
N ARG A 104 -13.55 -13.97 -5.91
CA ARG A 104 -14.66 -13.39 -5.13
C ARG A 104 -15.79 -12.86 -6.02
N TYR A 105 -15.47 -12.13 -7.09
CA TYR A 105 -16.48 -11.65 -8.02
C TYR A 105 -17.18 -12.78 -8.76
N ARG A 106 -16.46 -13.82 -9.19
CA ARG A 106 -17.05 -15.00 -9.81
C ARG A 106 -17.97 -15.76 -8.86
N GLU A 107 -17.60 -15.90 -7.59
CA GLU A 107 -18.43 -16.52 -6.57
C GLU A 107 -19.68 -15.67 -6.27
N ALA A 108 -19.55 -14.35 -6.17
CA ALA A 108 -20.67 -13.45 -5.97
C ALA A 108 -21.64 -13.50 -7.15
N ALA A 109 -21.14 -13.45 -8.39
CA ALA A 109 -21.94 -13.61 -9.61
C ALA A 109 -22.67 -14.96 -9.68
N ALA A 110 -22.08 -16.02 -9.16
CA ALA A 110 -22.72 -17.34 -9.11
C ALA A 110 -23.87 -17.42 -8.09
N ARG A 111 -23.81 -16.61 -7.03
CA ARG A 111 -24.83 -16.59 -5.95
C ARG A 111 -26.00 -15.65 -6.20
N ARG A 112 -25.83 -14.60 -7.01
CA ARG A 112 -26.82 -13.53 -7.25
C ARG A 112 -27.43 -13.64 -8.65
N GLN A 113 -28.70 -13.22 -8.79
CA GLN A 113 -29.37 -13.10 -10.08
C GLN A 113 -28.85 -11.92 -10.94
N ASP A 114 -28.18 -10.94 -10.31
CA ASP A 114 -27.61 -9.76 -10.99
C ASP A 114 -26.17 -10.01 -11.42
N ARG A 115 -26.03 -10.92 -12.38
CA ARG A 115 -24.77 -11.50 -12.85
C ARG A 115 -23.85 -10.55 -13.64
N GLN A 116 -24.43 -9.54 -14.29
CA GLN A 116 -23.75 -8.84 -15.39
C GLN A 116 -22.62 -7.94 -14.89
N MET A 117 -22.89 -7.10 -13.89
CA MET A 117 -21.94 -6.11 -13.39
C MET A 117 -20.72 -6.74 -12.67
N GLU A 118 -20.94 -7.83 -11.92
CA GLU A 118 -19.88 -8.53 -11.20
C GLU A 118 -18.95 -9.31 -12.15
N ILE A 119 -19.51 -9.84 -13.25
CA ILE A 119 -18.74 -10.50 -14.32
C ILE A 119 -17.93 -9.47 -15.09
N GLU A 120 -18.50 -8.32 -15.44
CA GLU A 120 -17.79 -7.22 -16.13
C GLU A 120 -16.59 -6.73 -15.34
N VAL A 121 -16.74 -6.51 -14.01
CA VAL A 121 -15.62 -6.13 -13.13
C VAL A 121 -14.56 -7.22 -13.08
N ALA A 122 -14.96 -8.50 -12.98
CA ALA A 122 -14.01 -9.61 -12.98
C ALA A 122 -13.26 -9.73 -14.31
N GLU A 123 -13.94 -9.49 -15.42
CA GLU A 123 -13.35 -9.48 -16.77
C GLU A 123 -12.44 -8.28 -16.96
N GLU A 124 -12.82 -7.07 -16.52
CA GLU A 124 -11.97 -5.88 -16.59
C GLU A 124 -10.66 -6.08 -15.82
N ILE A 125 -10.73 -6.68 -14.62
CA ILE A 125 -9.52 -7.04 -13.85
C ILE A 125 -8.72 -8.13 -14.57
N ALA A 126 -9.36 -8.98 -15.39
CA ALA A 126 -8.73 -10.12 -16.04
C ALA A 126 -8.07 -9.81 -17.41
N VAL A 127 -8.59 -8.82 -18.14
CA VAL A 127 -8.31 -8.56 -19.58
C VAL A 127 -7.13 -7.61 -19.80
N GLU A 128 -5.98 -7.78 -19.21
CA GLU A 128 -4.84 -6.93 -19.64
C GLU A 128 -3.80 -7.70 -20.43
N ASP A 129 -3.43 -7.14 -21.59
CA ASP A 129 -2.45 -7.70 -22.52
C ASP A 129 -1.02 -7.78 -21.93
N ASP A 130 -0.68 -6.91 -20.97
CA ASP A 130 0.53 -7.00 -20.15
C ASP A 130 0.20 -6.84 -18.65
N PRO A 131 -0.18 -7.94 -17.98
CA PRO A 131 -0.49 -7.90 -16.54
C PRO A 131 0.68 -7.40 -15.66
N GLY A 132 1.92 -7.55 -16.14
CA GLY A 132 3.11 -7.18 -15.38
C GLY A 132 3.26 -5.67 -15.20
N ALA A 133 3.29 -4.92 -16.29
CA ALA A 133 3.50 -3.46 -16.26
C ALA A 133 2.34 -2.73 -15.57
N TRP A 134 1.10 -3.14 -15.87
CA TRP A 134 -0.10 -2.58 -15.26
C TRP A 134 -0.17 -2.84 -13.76
N MET A 135 0.09 -4.08 -13.33
CA MET A 135 0.14 -4.43 -11.92
C MET A 135 1.27 -3.70 -11.19
N ASP A 136 2.42 -3.53 -11.82
CA ASP A 136 3.51 -2.72 -11.25
C ASP A 136 3.09 -1.25 -11.06
N ALA A 137 2.35 -0.68 -12.01
CA ALA A 137 1.81 0.67 -11.88
C ALA A 137 0.80 0.78 -10.71
N LYS A 138 -0.17 -0.13 -10.62
CA LYS A 138 -1.14 -0.19 -9.53
C LYS A 138 -0.46 -0.40 -8.16
N TRP A 139 0.53 -1.30 -8.11
CA TRP A 139 1.35 -1.52 -6.92
C TRP A 139 2.05 -0.24 -6.45
N ARG A 140 2.70 0.49 -7.36
CA ARG A 140 3.36 1.76 -7.01
C ARG A 140 2.39 2.81 -6.47
N VAL A 141 1.20 2.91 -7.06
CA VAL A 141 0.15 3.81 -6.55
C VAL A 141 -0.27 3.38 -5.15
N ALA A 142 -0.53 2.09 -4.92
CA ALA A 142 -0.91 1.57 -3.61
C ALA A 142 0.19 1.82 -2.56
N CYS A 143 1.45 1.57 -2.89
CA CYS A 143 2.59 1.87 -2.01
C CYS A 143 2.69 3.37 -1.69
N ARG A 144 2.47 4.24 -2.68
CA ARG A 144 2.47 5.69 -2.47
C ARG A 144 1.38 6.11 -1.51
N MET A 145 0.15 5.61 -1.69
CA MET A 145 -0.99 5.91 -0.81
C MET A 145 -0.75 5.40 0.61
N ALA A 146 -0.21 4.18 0.75
CA ALA A 146 0.14 3.61 2.05
C ALA A 146 1.24 4.42 2.76
N ALA A 147 2.27 4.85 2.02
CA ALA A 147 3.34 5.68 2.56
C ALA A 147 2.83 7.05 3.02
N GLU A 148 1.97 7.68 2.22
CA GLU A 148 1.36 8.96 2.56
C GLU A 148 0.51 8.85 3.82
N ARG A 149 -0.37 7.86 3.88
CA ARG A 149 -1.21 7.57 5.05
C ARG A 149 -0.35 7.37 6.30
N ARG A 150 0.68 6.55 6.22
CA ARG A 150 1.60 6.27 7.34
C ARG A 150 2.30 7.53 7.83
N VAL A 151 2.80 8.38 6.94
CA VAL A 151 3.42 9.66 7.32
C VAL A 151 2.41 10.59 7.98
N MET A 152 1.16 10.63 7.50
CA MET A 152 0.13 11.49 8.06
C MET A 152 -0.39 11.01 9.42
N GLU A 153 -0.52 9.70 9.63
CA GLU A 153 -1.11 9.12 10.85
C GLU A 153 -0.08 8.84 11.94
N GLU A 154 1.06 8.27 11.58
CA GLU A 154 2.01 7.70 12.55
C GLU A 154 3.25 8.56 12.78
N SER A 155 3.59 9.45 11.86
CA SER A 155 4.83 10.21 11.99
C SER A 155 4.71 11.38 12.96
N ALA A 156 5.85 11.76 13.54
CA ALA A 156 5.98 12.95 14.40
C ALA A 156 5.95 14.27 13.60
N ILE A 157 5.23 14.32 12.48
CA ILE A 157 5.05 15.58 11.76
C ILE A 157 4.10 16.50 12.52
N SER A 158 4.41 17.80 12.49
CA SER A 158 3.59 18.79 13.17
C SER A 158 2.21 18.90 12.52
N GLU A 159 1.20 19.30 13.31
CA GLU A 159 -0.16 19.57 12.81
C GLU A 159 -0.14 20.58 11.66
N ARG A 160 0.72 21.60 11.74
CA ARG A 160 0.92 22.54 10.64
C ARG A 160 1.40 21.87 9.36
N SER A 161 2.25 20.85 9.46
CA SER A 161 2.72 20.10 8.28
C SER A 161 1.61 19.26 7.67
N ARG A 162 0.76 18.65 8.49
CA ARG A 162 -0.43 17.93 8.03
C ARG A 162 -1.41 18.85 7.31
N GLU A 163 -1.66 20.03 7.90
CA GLU A 163 -2.55 21.02 7.30
C GLU A 163 -2.02 21.55 5.96
N VAL A 164 -0.72 21.88 5.88
CA VAL A 164 -0.10 22.26 4.60
C VAL A 164 -0.26 21.15 3.57
N TRP A 165 0.01 19.89 3.96
CA TRP A 165 -0.14 18.75 3.05
C TRP A 165 -1.58 18.56 2.58
N ARG A 166 -2.55 18.63 3.50
CA ARG A 166 -3.98 18.54 3.19
C ARG A 166 -4.41 19.59 2.17
N LEU A 167 -4.03 20.86 2.36
CA LEU A 167 -4.36 21.94 1.46
C LEU A 167 -3.78 21.74 0.06
N LEU A 168 -2.54 21.26 -0.04
CA LEU A 168 -1.85 21.08 -1.31
C LEU A 168 -2.28 19.80 -2.04
N SER A 169 -2.42 18.68 -1.32
CA SER A 169 -2.63 17.35 -1.92
C SER A 169 -4.10 16.96 -2.01
N CYS A 170 -4.92 17.29 -1.01
CA CYS A 170 -6.34 16.93 -1.00
C CYS A 170 -7.22 18.03 -1.59
N GLU A 171 -6.94 19.31 -1.27
CA GLU A 171 -7.71 20.43 -1.83
C GLU A 171 -7.12 20.99 -3.13
N GLY A 172 -5.91 20.56 -3.53
CA GLY A 172 -5.26 20.98 -4.78
C GLY A 172 -4.88 22.45 -4.82
N LEU A 173 -4.73 23.11 -3.67
CA LEU A 173 -4.38 24.53 -3.64
C LEU A 173 -2.96 24.77 -4.15
N ALA A 174 -2.76 25.89 -4.85
CA ALA A 174 -1.40 26.36 -5.15
C ALA A 174 -0.68 26.81 -3.86
N VAL A 175 0.65 26.71 -3.87
CA VAL A 175 1.51 27.08 -2.73
C VAL A 175 1.21 28.50 -2.22
N LYS A 176 0.96 29.45 -3.13
CA LYS A 176 0.65 30.84 -2.77
C LYS A 176 -0.68 30.96 -2.03
N ASP A 177 -1.69 30.21 -2.42
CA ASP A 177 -3.02 30.25 -1.83
C ASP A 177 -3.02 29.56 -0.47
N ALA A 178 -2.34 28.41 -0.35
CA ALA A 178 -2.13 27.76 0.95
C ALA A 178 -1.36 28.66 1.92
N ALA A 179 -0.33 29.37 1.45
CA ALA A 179 0.43 30.34 2.24
C ALA A 179 -0.45 31.49 2.77
N LYS A 180 -1.30 32.03 1.90
CA LYS A 180 -2.26 33.09 2.26
C LYS A 180 -3.28 32.61 3.28
N ARG A 181 -3.83 31.38 3.07
CA ARG A 181 -4.81 30.79 3.96
C ARG A 181 -4.26 30.48 5.36
N LEU A 182 -3.00 30.09 5.44
CA LEU A 182 -2.31 29.75 6.70
C LEU A 182 -1.61 30.94 7.37
N GLY A 183 -1.55 32.10 6.72
CA GLY A 183 -0.85 33.28 7.23
C GLY A 183 0.67 33.08 7.36
N ILE A 184 1.28 32.26 6.49
CA ILE A 184 2.72 31.98 6.51
C ILE A 184 3.37 32.27 5.15
N PRO A 185 4.69 32.55 5.10
CA PRO A 185 5.39 32.79 3.85
C PRO A 185 5.34 31.58 2.89
N SER A 186 5.22 31.81 1.59
CA SER A 186 5.19 30.75 0.56
C SER A 186 6.43 29.84 0.58
N ASN A 187 7.59 30.38 0.93
CA ASN A 187 8.82 29.59 1.09
C ASN A 187 8.73 28.62 2.27
N ALA A 188 8.01 28.98 3.36
CA ALA A 188 7.74 28.06 4.48
C ALA A 188 6.84 26.91 4.03
N VAL A 189 5.78 27.19 3.27
CA VAL A 189 4.91 26.14 2.68
C VAL A 189 5.73 25.20 1.80
N SER A 190 6.57 25.74 0.90
CA SER A 190 7.43 24.92 0.03
C SER A 190 8.41 24.06 0.82
N LYS A 191 9.03 24.57 1.86
CA LYS A 191 9.93 23.81 2.73
C LYS A 191 9.21 22.67 3.46
N ILE A 192 8.00 22.93 3.97
CA ILE A 192 7.16 21.91 4.61
C ILE A 192 6.81 20.83 3.58
N LYS A 193 6.33 21.21 2.39
CA LYS A 193 6.02 20.27 1.31
C LYS A 193 7.21 19.35 1.01
N CYS A 194 8.39 19.91 0.73
CA CYS A 194 9.59 19.13 0.44
C CYS A 194 9.95 18.17 1.58
N ARG A 195 9.81 18.59 2.85
CA ARG A 195 10.09 17.72 4.00
C ARG A 195 9.11 16.56 4.07
N VAL A 196 7.83 16.80 3.91
CA VAL A 196 6.79 15.76 3.91
C VAL A 196 6.99 14.81 2.74
N GLU A 197 7.26 15.31 1.53
CA GLU A 197 7.57 14.48 0.37
C GLU A 197 8.78 13.58 0.58
N ALA A 198 9.84 14.10 1.21
CA ALA A 198 11.02 13.30 1.55
C ALA A 198 10.71 12.17 2.54
N GLN A 199 9.83 12.42 3.54
CA GLN A 199 9.39 11.40 4.47
C GLN A 199 8.53 10.33 3.77
N ILE A 200 7.61 10.74 2.90
CA ILE A 200 6.79 9.81 2.10
C ILE A 200 7.70 8.97 1.19
N ALA A 201 8.70 9.58 0.53
CA ALA A 201 9.63 8.86 -0.31
C ALA A 201 10.47 7.83 0.48
N ALA A 202 10.88 8.17 1.70
CA ALA A 202 11.60 7.23 2.57
C ALA A 202 10.75 6.02 2.97
N VAL A 203 9.47 6.24 3.31
CA VAL A 203 8.53 5.15 3.60
C VAL A 203 8.20 4.34 2.34
N PHE A 204 8.00 5.00 1.21
CA PHE A 204 7.75 4.34 -0.07
C PHE A 204 8.87 3.36 -0.46
N ALA A 205 10.13 3.77 -0.27
CA ALA A 205 11.28 2.93 -0.56
C ALA A 205 11.33 1.61 0.26
N MET A 206 10.58 1.53 1.36
CA MET A 206 10.49 0.30 2.16
C MET A 206 9.59 -0.77 1.51
N TYR A 207 8.75 -0.38 0.56
CA TYR A 207 7.85 -1.29 -0.16
C TYR A 207 8.43 -1.81 -1.49
N GLU A 208 9.53 -1.22 -1.99
CA GLU A 208 10.21 -1.62 -3.22
C GLU A 208 11.28 -2.69 -2.98
#